data_fdd493a2d777736d5b112ac0cfd2a9a5
#
_entry.id   fdd493a2d777736d5b112ac0cfd2a9a5
#
_cell.length_a   1.000
_cell.length_b   1.000
_cell.length_c   1.000
_cell.angle_alpha   90.00
_cell.angle_beta   90.00
_cell.angle_gamma   90.00
#
_symmetry.space_group_name_H-M   'P 1'
#
loop_
_entity.id
_entity.type
_entity.pdbx_description
1 polymer ?
#
loop_
_entity_poly.entity_id
_entity_poly.type
_entity_poly.pdbx_seq_one_letter_code
_entity_poly.pdbx_strand_id
1 'polypeptide(L)'
;MLAPKSFNYATVRVVPRVERDEFVNAGVIVYSSEQNFLDARIEVNEARLLALWPALDVSMVARHLQAICRICAGDPAAGPIARLSKKERFYWLTAPRSAVIQISPVRTGLSSDPKSLLDRLARELVGTG
;
A
#
# COMPACT_ATOMS: atom_id res chain seq x y z
N MET A 1 -11.15 26.59 -7.53
CA MET A 1 -11.16 25.48 -6.55
C MET A 1 -11.79 24.25 -7.17
N LEU A 2 -11.10 23.12 -7.12
CA LEU A 2 -11.63 21.86 -7.63
C LEU A 2 -12.59 21.25 -6.61
N ALA A 3 -13.71 20.73 -7.09
CA ALA A 3 -14.65 20.01 -6.23
C ALA A 3 -14.01 18.72 -5.71
N PRO A 4 -14.26 18.32 -4.45
CA PRO A 4 -13.79 17.04 -3.94
C PRO A 4 -14.36 15.87 -4.73
N LYS A 5 -13.55 14.85 -4.92
CA LYS A 5 -13.94 13.63 -5.64
C LYS A 5 -13.69 12.42 -4.77
N SER A 6 -14.40 11.33 -5.07
CA SER A 6 -14.28 10.09 -4.31
C SER A 6 -12.91 9.46 -4.51
N PHE A 7 -12.36 8.92 -3.44
CA PHE A 7 -11.18 8.08 -3.49
C PHE A 7 -11.34 6.87 -2.54
N ASN A 8 -10.54 5.84 -2.80
CA ASN A 8 -10.42 4.68 -1.92
C ASN A 8 -8.97 4.55 -1.49
N TYR A 9 -8.75 4.09 -0.26
CA TYR A 9 -7.39 3.83 0.21
C TYR A 9 -7.35 2.59 1.10
N ALA A 10 -6.16 2.00 1.19
CA ALA A 10 -5.89 0.89 2.09
C ALA A 10 -4.47 1.02 2.61
N THR A 11 -4.24 0.53 3.83
CA THR A 11 -2.92 0.51 4.44
C THR A 11 -2.23 -0.80 4.10
N VAL A 12 -0.95 -0.72 3.73
CA VAL A 12 -0.10 -1.89 3.50
C VAL A 12 0.57 -2.25 4.82
N ARG A 13 0.41 -3.50 5.23
CA ARG A 13 0.90 -4.01 6.52
C ARG A 13 1.93 -5.10 6.31
N VAL A 14 3.01 -5.07 7.10
CA VAL A 14 3.93 -6.18 7.21
C VAL A 14 3.62 -6.93 8.50
N VAL A 15 3.32 -8.21 8.37
CA VAL A 15 2.99 -9.12 9.48
C VAL A 15 4.17 -10.10 9.61
N PRO A 16 5.17 -9.81 10.47
CA PRO A 16 6.39 -10.64 10.51
C PRO A 16 6.10 -12.10 10.88
N ARG A 17 5.19 -12.31 11.82
CA ARG A 17 4.76 -13.65 12.22
C ARG A 17 3.24 -13.73 12.11
N VAL A 18 2.78 -14.40 11.06
CA VAL A 18 1.36 -14.46 10.73
C VAL A 18 0.51 -15.02 11.89
N GLU A 19 1.03 -16.01 12.62
CA GLU A 19 0.34 -16.64 13.74
C GLU A 19 0.14 -15.70 14.94
N ARG A 20 0.92 -14.61 15.02
CA ARG A 20 0.80 -13.64 16.11
C ARG A 20 -0.10 -12.45 15.76
N ASP A 21 -0.37 -12.25 14.50
CA ASP A 21 -1.22 -11.16 14.01
C ASP A 21 -0.71 -9.74 14.31
N GLU A 22 0.51 -9.61 14.80
CA GLU A 22 1.15 -8.30 15.00
C GLU A 22 1.61 -7.74 13.67
N PHE A 23 1.44 -6.44 13.44
CA PHE A 23 1.85 -5.84 12.19
C PHE A 23 2.43 -4.43 12.36
N VAL A 24 3.18 -4.01 11.34
CA VAL A 24 3.69 -2.64 11.20
C VAL A 24 3.15 -2.09 9.89
N ASN A 25 2.58 -0.90 9.92
CA ASN A 25 2.15 -0.22 8.71
C ASN A 25 3.39 0.18 7.90
N ALA A 26 3.43 -0.22 6.63
CA ALA A 26 4.57 0.01 5.74
C ALA A 26 4.20 0.79 4.49
N GLY A 27 2.93 1.14 4.32
CA GLY A 27 2.55 1.90 3.14
C GLY A 27 1.07 2.18 3.08
N VAL A 28 0.70 2.96 2.06
CA VAL A 28 -0.68 3.31 1.73
C VAL A 28 -0.85 3.23 0.22
N ILE A 29 -1.98 2.68 -0.22
CA ILE A 29 -2.38 2.66 -1.62
C ILE A 29 -3.60 3.57 -1.75
N VAL A 30 -3.58 4.50 -2.72
CA VAL A 30 -4.72 5.38 -3.02
C VAL A 30 -5.17 5.14 -4.45
N TYR A 31 -6.47 4.98 -4.62
CA TYR A 31 -7.12 4.83 -5.92
C TYR A 31 -8.29 5.81 -6.03
N SER A 32 -8.37 6.53 -7.15
CA SER A 32 -9.52 7.36 -7.47
C SER A 32 -9.92 7.11 -8.93
N SER A 33 -11.10 6.51 -9.13
CA SER A 33 -11.65 6.31 -10.46
C SER A 33 -11.92 7.66 -11.15
N GLU A 34 -12.52 8.60 -10.43
CA GLU A 34 -12.88 9.90 -10.97
C GLU A 34 -11.67 10.71 -11.41
N GLN A 35 -10.52 10.55 -10.76
CA GLN A 35 -9.30 11.30 -11.05
C GLN A 35 -8.27 10.46 -11.81
N ASN A 36 -8.65 9.24 -12.18
CA ASN A 36 -7.78 8.31 -12.92
C ASN A 36 -6.41 8.14 -12.23
N PHE A 37 -6.43 7.90 -10.92
CA PHE A 37 -5.23 7.86 -10.09
C PHE A 37 -5.11 6.52 -9.37
N LEU A 38 -3.91 5.94 -9.43
CA LEU A 38 -3.54 4.79 -8.61
C LEU A 38 -2.06 4.92 -8.28
N ASP A 39 -1.73 5.03 -7.02
CA ASP A 39 -0.33 5.08 -6.58
C ASP A 39 -0.22 4.61 -5.13
N ALA A 40 1.01 4.33 -4.71
CA ALA A 40 1.32 3.87 -3.38
C ALA A 40 2.57 4.57 -2.84
N ARG A 41 2.60 4.76 -1.53
CA ARG A 41 3.80 5.17 -0.81
C ARG A 41 4.19 4.06 0.13
N ILE A 42 5.45 3.64 0.05
CA ILE A 42 6.00 2.58 0.87
C ILE A 42 7.14 3.14 1.71
N GLU A 43 7.14 2.80 2.99
CA GLU A 43 8.21 3.15 3.91
C GLU A 43 8.50 1.95 4.81
N VAL A 44 9.70 1.41 4.73
CA VAL A 44 10.11 0.24 5.53
C VAL A 44 10.83 0.71 6.78
N ASN A 45 10.26 0.45 7.94
CA ASN A 45 10.93 0.67 9.22
C ASN A 45 11.54 -0.62 9.70
N GLU A 46 12.79 -0.87 9.33
CA GLU A 46 13.50 -2.11 9.63
C GLU A 46 13.60 -2.36 11.13
N ALA A 47 13.89 -1.33 11.91
CA ALA A 47 14.04 -1.46 13.36
C ALA A 47 12.76 -1.95 14.02
N ARG A 48 11.60 -1.43 13.60
CA ARG A 48 10.30 -1.87 14.14
C ARG A 48 9.99 -3.30 13.74
N LEU A 49 10.28 -3.68 12.51
CA LEU A 49 10.05 -5.04 12.03
C LEU A 49 10.91 -6.05 12.76
N LEU A 50 12.20 -5.76 12.91
CA LEU A 50 13.13 -6.65 13.61
C LEU A 50 12.86 -6.70 15.13
N ALA A 51 12.25 -5.66 15.70
CA ALA A 51 11.81 -5.70 17.08
C ALA A 51 10.68 -6.72 17.28
N LEU A 52 9.80 -6.88 16.30
CA LEU A 52 8.73 -7.89 16.35
C LEU A 52 9.26 -9.29 16.07
N TRP A 53 10.19 -9.42 15.12
CA TRP A 53 10.79 -10.72 14.81
C TRP A 53 12.20 -10.53 14.25
N PRO A 54 13.25 -10.77 15.07
CA PRO A 54 14.64 -10.56 14.65
C PRO A 54 15.08 -11.42 13.45
N ALA A 55 14.43 -12.56 13.21
CA ALA A 55 14.76 -13.47 12.11
C ALA A 55 14.08 -13.11 10.78
N LEU A 56 13.31 -12.03 10.74
CA LEU A 56 12.61 -11.62 9.51
C LEU A 56 13.61 -11.30 8.40
N ASP A 57 13.35 -11.83 7.19
CA ASP A 57 14.09 -11.45 5.99
C ASP A 57 13.56 -10.10 5.45
N VAL A 58 14.15 -9.01 5.93
CA VAL A 58 13.74 -7.65 5.56
C VAL A 58 13.95 -7.38 4.06
N SER A 59 15.00 -7.96 3.46
CA SER A 59 15.26 -7.79 2.02
C SER A 59 14.12 -8.37 1.18
N MET A 60 13.61 -9.54 1.54
CA MET A 60 12.47 -10.17 0.87
C MET A 60 11.23 -9.28 1.01
N VAL A 61 10.96 -8.79 2.21
CA VAL A 61 9.82 -7.90 2.48
C VAL A 61 9.92 -6.65 1.63
N ALA A 62 11.09 -6.02 1.58
CA ALA A 62 11.31 -4.80 0.80
C ALA A 62 11.05 -5.03 -0.70
N ARG A 63 11.50 -6.17 -1.24
CA ARG A 63 11.24 -6.51 -2.66
C ARG A 63 9.74 -6.66 -2.95
N HIS A 64 9.01 -7.32 -2.06
CA HIS A 64 7.55 -7.47 -2.22
C HIS A 64 6.83 -6.13 -2.13
N LEU A 65 7.26 -5.25 -1.22
CA LEU A 65 6.67 -3.91 -1.10
C LEU A 65 6.95 -3.06 -2.34
N GLN A 66 8.17 -3.14 -2.90
CA GLN A 66 8.50 -2.44 -4.14
C GLN A 66 7.66 -2.91 -5.32
N ALA A 67 7.30 -4.19 -5.37
CA ALA A 67 6.43 -4.72 -6.41
C ALA A 67 5.06 -4.04 -6.41
N ILE A 68 4.54 -3.68 -5.23
CA ILE A 68 3.27 -2.95 -5.11
C ILE A 68 3.36 -1.62 -5.85
N CYS A 69 4.44 -0.87 -5.65
CA CYS A 69 4.64 0.41 -6.33
C CYS A 69 4.71 0.23 -7.85
N ARG A 70 5.40 -0.80 -8.33
CA ARG A 70 5.52 -1.07 -9.77
C ARG A 70 4.19 -1.47 -10.38
N ILE A 71 3.38 -2.24 -9.67
CA ILE A 71 2.03 -2.59 -10.13
C ILE A 71 1.17 -1.34 -10.21
N CYS A 72 1.21 -0.46 -9.21
CA CYS A 72 0.48 0.80 -9.24
C CYS A 72 0.88 1.67 -10.44
N ALA A 73 2.18 1.70 -10.77
CA ALA A 73 2.70 2.46 -11.90
C ALA A 73 2.38 1.85 -13.26
N GLY A 74 1.91 0.59 -13.30
CA GLY A 74 1.66 -0.11 -14.54
C GLY A 74 2.94 -0.55 -15.25
N ASP A 75 4.02 -0.78 -14.50
CA ASP A 75 5.30 -1.21 -15.04
C ASP A 75 5.19 -2.63 -15.62
N PRO A 76 5.40 -2.82 -16.95
CA PRO A 76 5.31 -4.15 -17.56
C PRO A 76 6.25 -5.18 -16.94
N ALA A 77 7.38 -4.73 -16.38
CA ALA A 77 8.34 -5.62 -15.73
C ALA A 77 7.78 -6.25 -14.44
N ALA A 78 6.68 -5.70 -13.90
CA ALA A 78 6.02 -6.25 -12.72
C ALA A 78 5.10 -7.44 -13.05
N GLY A 79 4.97 -7.81 -14.33
CA GLY A 79 4.20 -8.96 -14.78
C GLY A 79 2.81 -8.61 -15.31
N PRO A 80 1.97 -9.65 -15.59
CA PRO A 80 0.67 -9.46 -16.24
C PRO A 80 -0.29 -8.56 -15.47
N ILE A 81 -0.26 -8.59 -14.15
CA ILE A 81 -1.18 -7.78 -13.33
C ILE A 81 -0.99 -6.28 -13.60
N ALA A 82 0.24 -5.84 -13.85
CA ALA A 82 0.53 -4.44 -14.12
C ALA A 82 -0.10 -3.93 -15.44
N ARG A 83 -0.56 -4.83 -16.29
CA ARG A 83 -1.23 -4.49 -17.58
C ARG A 83 -2.73 -4.33 -17.45
N LEU A 84 -3.31 -4.69 -16.32
CA LEU A 84 -4.74 -4.54 -16.07
C LEU A 84 -5.10 -3.06 -15.89
N SER A 85 -6.40 -2.74 -15.93
CA SER A 85 -6.88 -1.40 -15.62
C SER A 85 -6.49 -1.00 -14.18
N LYS A 86 -6.49 0.29 -13.88
CA LYS A 86 -6.20 0.77 -12.52
C LYS A 86 -7.17 0.19 -11.51
N LYS A 87 -8.46 0.10 -11.85
CA LYS A 87 -9.47 -0.50 -10.99
C LYS A 87 -9.17 -1.96 -10.68
N GLU A 88 -8.84 -2.74 -11.71
CA GLU A 88 -8.52 -4.16 -11.54
C GLU A 88 -7.24 -4.36 -10.75
N ARG A 89 -6.22 -3.51 -10.98
CA ARG A 89 -4.98 -3.55 -10.21
C ARG A 89 -5.22 -3.24 -8.74
N PHE A 90 -6.05 -2.23 -8.46
CA PHE A 90 -6.39 -1.89 -7.08
C PHE A 90 -7.12 -3.04 -6.37
N TYR A 91 -8.07 -3.66 -7.04
CA TYR A 91 -8.79 -4.82 -6.47
C TYR A 91 -7.85 -6.00 -6.23
N TRP A 92 -6.93 -6.27 -7.16
CA TRP A 92 -5.95 -7.33 -7.00
C TRP A 92 -5.02 -7.06 -5.80
N LEU A 93 -4.55 -5.82 -5.68
CA LEU A 93 -3.63 -5.43 -4.60
C LEU A 93 -4.30 -5.51 -3.23
N THR A 94 -5.59 -5.19 -3.13
CA THR A 94 -6.32 -5.12 -1.86
C THR A 94 -7.08 -6.39 -1.52
N ALA A 95 -6.96 -7.45 -2.32
CA ALA A 95 -7.58 -8.73 -2.03
C ALA A 95 -7.02 -9.32 -0.72
N PRO A 96 -7.87 -9.92 0.13
CA PRO A 96 -7.40 -10.52 1.38
C PRO A 96 -6.37 -11.62 1.16
N ARG A 97 -5.33 -11.64 2.01
CA ARG A 97 -4.25 -12.63 1.96
C ARG A 97 -3.78 -12.95 3.37
N SER A 98 -3.42 -14.22 3.59
CA SER A 98 -2.77 -14.67 4.84
C SER A 98 -1.29 -14.84 4.58
N ALA A 99 -0.57 -13.73 4.48
CA ALA A 99 0.85 -13.70 4.13
C ALA A 99 1.57 -12.65 4.98
N VAL A 100 2.89 -12.55 4.80
CA VAL A 100 3.71 -11.56 5.50
C VAL A 100 3.32 -10.14 5.13
N ILE A 101 2.85 -9.92 3.90
CA ILE A 101 2.31 -8.63 3.49
C ILE A 101 0.80 -8.76 3.37
N GLN A 102 0.08 -7.92 4.10
CA GLN A 102 -1.38 -7.89 4.12
C GLN A 102 -1.87 -6.47 3.91
N ILE A 103 -3.09 -6.35 3.43
CA ILE A 103 -3.69 -5.06 3.15
C ILE A 103 -4.91 -4.88 4.07
N SER A 104 -5.03 -3.68 4.65
CA SER A 104 -6.20 -3.34 5.47
C SER A 104 -7.49 -3.37 4.66
N PRO A 105 -8.66 -3.40 5.31
CA PRO A 105 -9.92 -3.13 4.60
C PRO A 105 -9.84 -1.79 3.87
N VAL A 106 -10.50 -1.71 2.71
CA VAL A 106 -10.55 -0.50 1.90
C VAL A 106 -11.47 0.51 2.56
N ARG A 107 -11.01 1.76 2.61
CA ARG A 107 -11.78 2.90 3.15
C ARG A 107 -12.03 3.90 2.03
N THR A 108 -13.10 4.68 2.17
CA THR A 108 -13.51 5.67 1.17
C THR A 108 -13.51 7.07 1.79
N GLY A 109 -13.20 8.07 0.97
CA GLY A 109 -13.25 9.47 1.38
C GLY A 109 -13.36 10.40 0.18
N LEU A 110 -13.20 11.70 0.43
CA LEU A 110 -13.26 12.73 -0.59
C LEU A 110 -11.98 13.57 -0.59
N SER A 111 -11.45 13.86 -1.77
CA SER A 111 -10.28 14.72 -1.93
C SER A 111 -10.24 15.31 -3.34
N SER A 112 -9.79 16.57 -3.44
CA SER A 112 -9.58 17.22 -4.72
C SER A 112 -8.19 16.93 -5.32
N ASP A 113 -7.24 16.41 -4.52
CA ASP A 113 -5.86 16.15 -4.94
C ASP A 113 -5.38 14.81 -4.37
N PRO A 114 -5.47 13.73 -5.16
CA PRO A 114 -5.11 12.40 -4.65
C PRO A 114 -3.63 12.25 -4.34
N LYS A 115 -2.75 12.98 -5.02
CA LYS A 115 -1.30 12.91 -4.76
C LYS A 115 -0.95 13.51 -3.41
N SER A 116 -1.47 14.70 -3.11
CA SER A 116 -1.29 15.32 -1.79
C SER A 116 -1.92 14.49 -0.69
N LEU A 117 -3.07 13.89 -0.97
CA LEU A 117 -3.74 12.98 -0.05
C LEU A 117 -2.86 11.78 0.28
N LEU A 118 -2.27 11.16 -0.75
CA LEU A 118 -1.39 10.00 -0.57
C LEU A 118 -0.20 10.35 0.33
N ASP A 119 0.44 11.50 0.09
CA ASP A 119 1.57 11.94 0.90
C ASP A 119 1.16 12.18 2.35
N ARG A 120 -0.01 12.81 2.57
CA ARG A 120 -0.52 13.06 3.91
C ARG A 120 -0.84 11.75 4.65
N LEU A 121 -1.55 10.82 3.99
CA LEU A 121 -1.89 9.53 4.59
C LEU A 121 -0.64 8.73 4.94
N ALA A 122 0.38 8.76 4.09
CA ALA A 122 1.64 8.09 4.37
C ALA A 122 2.29 8.65 5.64
N ARG A 123 2.31 9.98 5.80
CA ARG A 123 2.86 10.60 7.01
C ARG A 123 2.07 10.22 8.27
N GLU A 124 0.74 10.23 8.17
CA GLU A 124 -0.13 10.01 9.33
C GLU A 124 -0.21 8.53 9.74
N LEU A 125 -0.22 7.62 8.78
CA LEU A 125 -0.47 6.20 9.02
C LEU A 125 0.78 5.34 9.08
N VAL A 126 1.87 5.77 8.45
CA VAL A 126 3.10 4.99 8.32
C VAL A 126 4.28 5.67 9.01
N GLY A 127 4.35 6.99 8.96
CA GLY A 127 5.44 7.75 9.55
C GLY A 127 5.59 7.55 11.05
N THR A 128 6.80 7.76 11.56
CA THR A 128 7.14 7.54 12.96
C THR A 128 6.99 8.78 13.83
N GLY A 129 6.60 9.86 13.26
CA GLY A 129 6.51 11.10 14.03
C GLY A 129 5.39 11.98 13.61
#